data_900c25aa8e5324b1dbb36891d672b631
#
_entry.id   900c25aa8e5324b1dbb36891d672b631
#
_cell.length_a   1.000
_cell.length_b   1.000
_cell.length_c   1.000
_cell.angle_alpha   90.00
_cell.angle_beta   90.00
_cell.angle_gamma   90.00
#
_symmetry.space_group_name_H-M   'P 1'
#
loop_
_entity.id
_entity.type
_entity.pdbx_description
1 polymer ?
#
loop_
_entity_poly.entity_id
_entity_poly.type
_entity_poly.pdbx_seq_one_letter_code
_entity_poly.pdbx_strand_id
1 'polypeptide(L)'
;KRILFIVLSNIKTIVVLMCVFVFISLIVTYTGSFNKKSVVLSLNYEEASKGQNPNLTRYNVYELKSDRVMERVISNAGLQDVLTPTELSEHIDIAENSSGKTIDPNDSSTYYISTSYTVSYRMNREIKNISVDDMMTLICKSYNDMFHEEYVGTKSVLKYDLGDIEGKEYIEIAKLFTNKSDQMLR
;
A
#
# COMPACT_ATOMS: atom_id res chain seq x y z
N LYS A 1 -53.35 -12.29 -5.25
CA LYS A 1 -54.08 -11.00 -5.39
C LYS A 1 -53.91 -10.11 -4.13
N ARG A 2 -54.01 -10.64 -2.89
CA ARG A 2 -53.88 -9.85 -1.65
C ARG A 2 -52.49 -9.22 -1.48
N ILE A 3 -51.38 -9.95 -1.79
CA ILE A 3 -50.01 -9.46 -1.68
C ILE A 3 -49.77 -8.30 -2.65
N LEU A 4 -50.27 -8.39 -3.87
CA LEU A 4 -50.15 -7.36 -4.89
C LEU A 4 -50.85 -6.04 -4.47
N PHE A 5 -52.00 -6.15 -3.82
CA PHE A 5 -52.74 -5.00 -3.31
C PHE A 5 -52.02 -4.30 -2.15
N ILE A 6 -51.40 -5.08 -1.24
CA ILE A 6 -50.62 -4.53 -0.12
C ILE A 6 -49.35 -3.81 -0.65
N VAL A 7 -48.68 -4.37 -1.66
CA VAL A 7 -47.52 -3.76 -2.29
C VAL A 7 -47.89 -2.47 -3.01
N LEU A 8 -48.95 -2.47 -3.78
CA LEU A 8 -49.44 -1.28 -4.48
C LEU A 8 -49.92 -0.17 -3.54
N SER A 9 -50.58 -0.53 -2.45
CA SER A 9 -51.03 0.40 -1.41
C SER A 9 -49.85 1.10 -0.68
N ASN A 10 -48.73 0.42 -0.54
CA ASN A 10 -47.55 0.93 0.17
C ASN A 10 -46.37 1.33 -0.76
N ILE A 11 -46.61 1.44 -2.07
CA ILE A 11 -45.56 1.66 -3.07
C ILE A 11 -44.75 2.93 -2.78
N LYS A 12 -45.40 4.00 -2.31
CA LYS A 12 -44.73 5.25 -1.94
C LYS A 12 -43.74 5.05 -0.79
N THR A 13 -44.13 4.28 0.23
CA THR A 13 -43.30 3.97 1.38
C THR A 13 -42.13 3.09 0.98
N ILE A 14 -42.36 2.10 0.11
CA ILE A 14 -41.31 1.21 -0.40
C ILE A 14 -40.28 2.00 -1.21
N VAL A 15 -40.72 2.90 -2.09
CA VAL A 15 -39.83 3.75 -2.90
C VAL A 15 -38.98 4.67 -2.03
N VAL A 16 -39.61 5.32 -1.03
CA VAL A 16 -38.85 6.16 -0.08
C VAL A 16 -37.79 5.35 0.65
N LEU A 17 -38.13 4.16 1.11
CA LEU A 17 -37.22 3.29 1.86
C LEU A 17 -36.06 2.82 0.96
N MET A 18 -36.32 2.48 -0.30
CA MET A 18 -35.25 2.17 -1.28
C MET A 18 -34.33 3.36 -1.54
N CYS A 19 -34.89 4.58 -1.70
CA CYS A 19 -34.08 5.79 -1.87
C CYS A 19 -33.17 6.04 -0.66
N VAL A 20 -33.67 5.88 0.55
CA VAL A 20 -32.87 6.01 1.78
C VAL A 20 -31.77 4.99 1.82
N PHE A 21 -32.04 3.73 1.47
CA PHE A 21 -31.02 2.67 1.42
C PHE A 21 -29.92 2.98 0.40
N VAL A 22 -30.28 3.42 -0.80
CA VAL A 22 -29.33 3.82 -1.85
C VAL A 22 -28.48 5.01 -1.36
N PHE A 23 -29.08 5.98 -0.70
CA PHE A 23 -28.38 7.16 -0.20
C PHE A 23 -27.37 6.80 0.90
N ILE A 24 -27.76 5.94 1.84
CA ILE A 24 -26.86 5.42 2.88
C ILE A 24 -25.70 4.62 2.24
N SER A 25 -25.99 3.76 1.26
CA SER A 25 -24.99 2.98 0.55
C SER A 25 -23.96 3.89 -0.17
N LEU A 26 -24.43 4.95 -0.82
CA LEU A 26 -23.55 5.93 -1.47
C LEU A 26 -22.65 6.66 -0.46
N ILE A 27 -23.20 7.07 0.68
CA ILE A 27 -22.42 7.72 1.75
C ILE A 27 -21.34 6.78 2.26
N VAL A 28 -21.68 5.52 2.56
CA VAL A 28 -20.73 4.52 3.08
C VAL A 28 -19.63 4.23 2.06
N THR A 29 -19.97 4.12 0.77
CA THR A 29 -18.99 3.89 -0.29
C THR A 29 -18.07 5.10 -0.46
N TYR A 30 -18.64 6.30 -0.44
CA TYR A 30 -17.89 7.54 -0.59
C TYR A 30 -16.91 7.75 0.57
N THR A 31 -17.35 7.65 1.82
CA THR A 31 -16.49 7.82 3.00
C THR A 31 -15.44 6.72 3.12
N GLY A 32 -15.78 5.48 2.76
CA GLY A 32 -14.81 4.36 2.77
C GLY A 32 -13.68 4.50 1.76
N SER A 33 -13.91 5.21 0.64
CA SER A 33 -12.89 5.42 -0.38
C SER A 33 -11.85 6.49 0.01
N PHE A 34 -12.24 7.49 0.79
CA PHE A 34 -11.35 8.58 1.18
C PHE A 34 -10.29 8.17 2.22
N ASN A 35 -10.51 7.08 2.92
CA ASN A 35 -9.65 6.65 4.02
C ASN A 35 -8.69 5.52 3.60
N LYS A 36 -8.52 5.26 2.31
CA LYS A 36 -7.64 4.21 1.80
C LYS A 36 -6.74 4.75 0.69
N LYS A 37 -5.43 4.48 0.81
CA LYS A 37 -4.45 4.71 -0.25
C LYS A 37 -3.74 3.42 -0.59
N SER A 38 -3.48 3.23 -1.89
CA SER A 38 -2.72 2.07 -2.38
C SER A 38 -1.60 2.52 -3.29
N VAL A 39 -0.46 1.85 -3.18
CA VAL A 39 0.71 2.05 -4.05
C VAL A 39 1.19 0.71 -4.57
N VAL A 40 1.83 0.70 -5.72
CA VAL A 40 2.46 -0.50 -6.28
C VAL A 40 3.94 -0.49 -5.92
N LEU A 41 4.36 -1.50 -5.17
CA LEU A 41 5.75 -1.79 -4.88
C LEU A 41 6.28 -2.75 -5.95
N SER A 42 7.25 -2.31 -6.73
CA SER A 42 7.90 -3.13 -7.76
C SER A 42 9.36 -3.37 -7.41
N LEU A 43 9.77 -4.63 -7.42
CA LEU A 43 11.15 -5.05 -7.19
C LEU A 43 11.91 -4.97 -8.51
N ASN A 44 12.79 -3.98 -8.64
CA ASN A 44 13.50 -3.69 -9.89
C ASN A 44 15.01 -3.92 -9.75
N TYR A 45 15.39 -5.14 -9.38
CA TYR A 45 16.77 -5.60 -9.30
C TYR A 45 16.87 -7.05 -9.78
N GLU A 46 18.06 -7.50 -10.15
CA GLU A 46 18.29 -8.77 -10.86
C GLU A 46 17.81 -9.99 -10.06
N GLU A 47 18.10 -10.02 -8.77
CA GLU A 47 17.78 -11.15 -7.89
C GLU A 47 16.29 -11.25 -7.54
N ALA A 48 15.51 -10.20 -7.80
CA ALA A 48 14.07 -10.18 -7.50
C ALA A 48 13.29 -11.31 -8.19
N SER A 49 13.67 -11.63 -9.44
CA SER A 49 13.05 -12.73 -10.19
C SER A 49 13.32 -14.11 -9.58
N LYS A 50 14.33 -14.21 -8.71
CA LYS A 50 14.67 -15.43 -7.95
C LYS A 50 14.09 -15.42 -6.54
N GLY A 51 13.33 -14.40 -6.16
CA GLY A 51 12.78 -14.22 -4.81
C GLY A 51 13.84 -13.90 -3.76
N GLN A 52 14.92 -13.25 -4.17
CA GLN A 52 16.03 -12.91 -3.31
C GLN A 52 16.22 -11.41 -3.22
N ASN A 53 16.76 -10.95 -2.10
CA ASN A 53 17.27 -9.61 -1.91
C ASN A 53 18.60 -9.41 -2.66
N PRO A 54 19.09 -8.18 -2.85
CA PRO A 54 20.38 -7.92 -3.47
C PRO A 54 21.57 -8.59 -2.79
N ASN A 55 21.48 -8.90 -1.50
CA ASN A 55 22.48 -9.63 -0.71
C ASN A 55 22.29 -11.16 -0.76
N LEU A 56 21.45 -11.67 -1.68
CA LEU A 56 21.11 -13.08 -1.89
C LEU A 56 20.32 -13.76 -0.76
N THR A 57 19.88 -13.03 0.25
CA THR A 57 18.93 -13.54 1.24
C THR A 57 17.52 -13.64 0.62
N ARG A 58 16.65 -14.46 1.20
CA ARG A 58 15.28 -14.60 0.71
C ARG A 58 14.50 -13.30 0.91
N TYR A 59 13.86 -12.81 -0.16
CA TYR A 59 12.97 -11.65 -0.09
C TYR A 59 11.68 -11.98 0.65
N ASN A 60 11.25 -11.07 1.51
CA ASN A 60 10.00 -11.17 2.24
C ASN A 60 9.29 -9.80 2.25
N VAL A 61 8.23 -9.64 1.46
CA VAL A 61 7.48 -8.38 1.39
C VAL A 61 6.87 -7.98 2.73
N TYR A 62 6.58 -8.94 3.62
CA TYR A 62 5.98 -8.66 4.94
C TYR A 62 6.93 -7.96 5.90
N GLU A 63 8.24 -7.84 5.58
CA GLU A 63 9.16 -6.98 6.31
C GLU A 63 8.73 -5.51 6.29
N LEU A 64 7.97 -5.08 5.28
CA LEU A 64 7.33 -3.76 5.26
C LEU A 64 6.44 -3.53 6.49
N LYS A 65 5.83 -4.59 7.03
CA LYS A 65 4.98 -4.55 8.23
C LYS A 65 5.75 -4.84 9.53
N SER A 66 7.07 -4.99 9.48
CA SER A 66 7.86 -5.27 10.68
C SER A 66 7.83 -4.12 11.67
N ASP A 67 7.97 -4.45 12.96
CA ASP A 67 8.01 -3.46 14.04
C ASP A 67 9.09 -2.41 13.77
N ARG A 68 10.25 -2.80 13.26
CA ARG A 68 11.35 -1.91 12.93
C ARG A 68 10.96 -0.83 11.90
N VAL A 69 10.22 -1.20 10.86
CA VAL A 69 9.71 -0.24 9.86
C VAL A 69 8.64 0.62 10.49
N MET A 70 7.70 0.02 11.20
CA MET A 70 6.58 0.75 11.84
C MET A 70 7.06 1.75 12.90
N GLU A 71 8.04 1.39 13.71
CA GLU A 71 8.68 2.31 14.68
C GLU A 71 9.32 3.51 13.97
N ARG A 72 10.00 3.28 12.84
CA ARG A 72 10.59 4.34 12.03
C ARG A 72 9.51 5.28 11.45
N VAL A 73 8.40 4.72 10.96
CA VAL A 73 7.25 5.50 10.47
C VAL A 73 6.67 6.36 11.59
N ILE A 74 6.39 5.75 12.73
CA ILE A 74 5.82 6.42 13.91
C ILE A 74 6.75 7.54 14.40
N SER A 75 8.05 7.28 14.44
CA SER A 75 9.06 8.27 14.83
C SER A 75 9.12 9.43 13.86
N ASN A 76 9.15 9.17 12.55
CA ASN A 76 9.19 10.19 11.52
C ASN A 76 7.91 11.03 11.46
N ALA A 77 6.78 10.43 11.83
CA ALA A 77 5.48 11.09 11.90
C ALA A 77 5.24 11.85 13.23
N GLY A 78 6.09 11.66 14.25
CA GLY A 78 5.88 12.23 15.58
C GLY A 78 4.65 11.65 16.30
N LEU A 79 4.38 10.35 16.12
CA LEU A 79 3.16 9.68 16.60
C LEU A 79 3.44 8.69 17.74
N GLN A 80 4.60 8.77 18.41
CA GLN A 80 5.03 7.81 19.47
C GLN A 80 4.03 7.69 20.62
N ASP A 81 3.32 8.78 20.93
CA ASP A 81 2.33 8.82 22.01
C ASP A 81 0.90 8.44 21.56
N VAL A 82 0.71 8.12 20.26
CA VAL A 82 -0.63 7.98 19.65
C VAL A 82 -0.84 6.61 19.01
N LEU A 83 0.21 6.03 18.45
CA LEU A 83 0.17 4.76 17.73
C LEU A 83 1.29 3.83 18.18
N THR A 84 0.95 2.55 18.21
CA THR A 84 1.92 1.46 18.37
C THR A 84 2.28 0.85 17.01
N PRO A 85 3.47 0.22 16.86
CA PRO A 85 3.86 -0.48 15.63
C PRO A 85 2.83 -1.53 15.19
N THR A 86 2.28 -2.28 16.14
CA THR A 86 1.27 -3.32 15.90
C THR A 86 -0.01 -2.71 15.31
N GLU A 87 -0.56 -1.66 15.94
CA GLU A 87 -1.76 -0.97 15.43
C GLU A 87 -1.54 -0.43 14.02
N LEU A 88 -0.38 0.19 13.75
CA LEU A 88 -0.10 0.71 12.42
C LEU A 88 -0.01 -0.42 11.39
N SER A 89 0.63 -1.54 11.72
CA SER A 89 0.80 -2.68 10.83
C SER A 89 -0.53 -3.37 10.47
N GLU A 90 -1.51 -3.36 11.37
CA GLU A 90 -2.86 -3.92 11.14
C GLU A 90 -3.64 -3.14 10.07
N HIS A 91 -3.31 -1.87 9.87
CA HIS A 91 -3.94 -1.02 8.85
C HIS A 91 -3.31 -1.12 7.47
N ILE A 92 -2.27 -1.97 7.31
CA ILE A 92 -1.58 -2.19 6.04
C ILE A 92 -1.95 -3.55 5.47
N ASP A 93 -2.46 -3.55 4.25
CA ASP A 93 -2.73 -4.76 3.46
C ASP A 93 -1.71 -4.87 2.33
N ILE A 94 -1.22 -6.09 2.06
CA ILE A 94 -0.29 -6.39 0.98
C ILE A 94 -0.91 -7.47 0.10
N ALA A 95 -1.01 -7.20 -1.20
CA ALA A 95 -1.51 -8.14 -2.20
C ALA A 95 -0.50 -8.32 -3.34
N GLU A 96 -0.30 -9.52 -3.80
CA GLU A 96 0.53 -9.82 -4.96
C GLU A 96 -0.20 -9.43 -6.25
N ASN A 97 0.48 -8.69 -7.15
CA ASN A 97 -0.10 -8.27 -8.43
C ASN A 97 0.28 -9.18 -9.58
N SER A 98 1.51 -9.68 -9.58
CA SER A 98 2.01 -10.57 -10.62
C SER A 98 3.02 -11.54 -10.04
N SER A 99 2.93 -12.77 -10.45
CA SER A 99 3.94 -13.79 -10.17
C SER A 99 4.67 -14.14 -11.45
N GLY A 100 5.98 -13.98 -11.47
CA GLY A 100 6.84 -14.52 -12.51
C GLY A 100 6.92 -16.03 -12.40
N LYS A 101 6.94 -16.71 -13.55
CA LYS A 101 7.20 -18.16 -13.61
C LYS A 101 8.70 -18.39 -13.60
N THR A 102 9.21 -19.04 -12.57
CA THR A 102 10.63 -19.42 -12.47
C THR A 102 10.73 -20.94 -12.51
N ILE A 103 11.67 -21.45 -13.29
CA ILE A 103 11.99 -22.88 -13.38
C ILE A 103 13.26 -23.11 -12.61
N ASP A 104 13.22 -24.00 -11.62
CA ASP A 104 14.45 -24.42 -10.93
C ASP A 104 15.30 -25.25 -11.90
N PRO A 105 16.53 -24.83 -12.22
CA PRO A 105 17.39 -25.53 -13.16
C PRO A 105 17.82 -26.91 -12.66
N ASN A 106 17.74 -27.18 -11.35
CA ASN A 106 18.19 -28.44 -10.76
C ASN A 106 17.06 -29.46 -10.57
N ASP A 107 15.81 -29.00 -10.44
CA ASP A 107 14.67 -29.84 -10.08
C ASP A 107 13.54 -29.79 -11.12
N SER A 108 13.68 -28.99 -12.17
CA SER A 108 12.63 -28.76 -13.18
C SER A 108 11.28 -28.35 -12.58
N SER A 109 11.27 -28.03 -11.29
CA SER A 109 10.07 -27.54 -10.62
C SER A 109 9.77 -26.11 -11.06
N THR A 110 8.49 -25.81 -11.19
CA THR A 110 8.03 -24.47 -11.51
C THR A 110 7.41 -23.85 -10.29
N TYR A 111 7.94 -22.71 -9.87
CA TYR A 111 7.34 -21.92 -8.80
C TYR A 111 7.12 -20.48 -9.27
N TYR A 112 6.19 -19.83 -8.61
CA TYR A 112 5.83 -18.45 -8.94
C TYR A 112 6.43 -17.49 -7.91
N ILE A 113 7.11 -16.46 -8.42
CA ILE A 113 7.69 -15.41 -7.60
C ILE A 113 7.05 -14.10 -8.01
N SER A 114 6.45 -13.41 -7.05
CA SER A 114 5.93 -12.07 -7.29
C SER A 114 7.07 -11.05 -7.21
N THR A 115 7.12 -10.17 -8.20
CA THR A 115 8.03 -9.01 -8.22
C THR A 115 7.26 -7.69 -8.13
N SER A 116 5.93 -7.75 -7.96
CA SER A 116 5.06 -6.59 -7.86
C SER A 116 3.96 -6.84 -6.83
N TYR A 117 3.80 -5.90 -5.93
CA TYR A 117 2.86 -5.97 -4.82
C TYR A 117 2.06 -4.68 -4.73
N THR A 118 0.76 -4.79 -4.44
CA THR A 118 -0.05 -3.62 -4.04
C THR A 118 -0.02 -3.52 -2.52
N VAL A 119 0.54 -2.43 -2.03
CA VAL A 119 0.51 -2.06 -0.62
C VAL A 119 -0.62 -1.07 -0.42
N SER A 120 -1.54 -1.35 0.49
CA SER A 120 -2.69 -0.51 0.79
C SER A 120 -2.65 -0.12 2.26
N TYR A 121 -2.81 1.15 2.55
CA TYR A 121 -2.98 1.65 3.90
C TYR A 121 -4.40 2.17 4.07
N ARG A 122 -5.05 1.81 5.18
CA ARG A 122 -6.38 2.27 5.54
C ARG A 122 -6.34 3.02 6.86
N MET A 123 -6.80 4.24 6.85
CA MET A 123 -6.90 5.05 8.05
C MET A 123 -8.32 5.01 8.61
N ASN A 124 -8.50 4.64 9.87
CA ASN A 124 -9.83 4.61 10.50
C ASN A 124 -10.28 5.99 11.00
N ARG A 125 -9.33 6.89 11.26
CA ARG A 125 -9.56 8.27 11.70
C ARG A 125 -8.34 9.13 11.39
N GLU A 126 -8.53 10.42 11.18
CA GLU A 126 -7.40 11.36 11.08
C GLU A 126 -6.57 11.35 12.36
N ILE A 127 -5.26 11.28 12.20
CA ILE A 127 -4.30 11.23 13.29
C ILE A 127 -3.42 12.48 13.19
N LYS A 128 -3.56 13.40 14.13
CA LYS A 128 -2.74 14.64 14.21
C LYS A 128 -2.61 15.40 12.87
N ASN A 129 -3.68 15.51 12.09
CA ASN A 129 -3.72 16.18 10.78
C ASN A 129 -2.81 15.54 9.72
N ILE A 130 -2.41 14.28 9.89
CA ILE A 130 -1.67 13.53 8.87
C ILE A 130 -2.69 12.89 7.92
N SER A 131 -2.54 13.17 6.64
CA SER A 131 -3.39 12.58 5.61
C SER A 131 -3.02 11.11 5.34
N VAL A 132 -3.94 10.35 4.71
CA VAL A 132 -3.67 8.98 4.27
C VAL A 132 -2.49 8.93 3.29
N ASP A 133 -2.36 9.94 2.45
CA ASP A 133 -1.28 10.06 1.46
C ASP A 133 0.07 10.29 2.12
N ASP A 134 0.13 11.19 3.11
CA ASP A 134 1.36 11.45 3.87
C ASP A 134 1.81 10.20 4.63
N MET A 135 0.87 9.51 5.29
CA MET A 135 1.18 8.29 6.00
C MET A 135 1.70 7.19 5.06
N MET A 136 1.06 6.98 3.90
CA MET A 136 1.55 6.03 2.90
C MET A 136 2.95 6.40 2.40
N THR A 137 3.21 7.67 2.17
CA THR A 137 4.53 8.16 1.77
C THR A 137 5.59 7.87 2.84
N LEU A 138 5.26 8.10 4.12
CA LEU A 138 6.15 7.78 5.24
C LEU A 138 6.42 6.27 5.34
N ILE A 139 5.41 5.43 5.14
CA ILE A 139 5.54 3.97 5.14
C ILE A 139 6.50 3.54 4.03
N CYS A 140 6.25 4.01 2.79
CA CYS A 140 7.10 3.68 1.65
C CYS A 140 8.54 4.15 1.85
N LYS A 141 8.73 5.37 2.33
CA LYS A 141 10.06 5.93 2.59
C LYS A 141 10.80 5.15 3.67
N SER A 142 10.15 4.89 4.80
CA SER A 142 10.77 4.16 5.92
C SER A 142 11.17 2.74 5.54
N TYR A 143 10.35 2.06 4.74
CA TYR A 143 10.68 0.75 4.21
C TYR A 143 11.85 0.81 3.22
N ASN A 144 11.83 1.78 2.29
CA ASN A 144 12.92 1.97 1.34
C ASN A 144 14.26 2.24 2.05
N ASP A 145 14.26 3.12 3.03
CA ASP A 145 15.46 3.46 3.80
C ASP A 145 16.01 2.22 4.54
N MET A 146 15.12 1.44 5.18
CA MET A 146 15.50 0.19 5.85
C MET A 146 16.04 -0.83 4.85
N PHE A 147 15.37 -1.01 3.71
CA PHE A 147 15.78 -1.95 2.67
C PHE A 147 17.17 -1.61 2.12
N HIS A 148 17.42 -0.33 1.89
CA HIS A 148 18.74 0.14 1.46
C HIS A 148 19.81 -0.12 2.51
N GLU A 149 19.56 0.20 3.77
CA GLU A 149 20.51 -0.04 4.87
C GLU A 149 20.87 -1.52 5.00
N GLU A 150 19.92 -2.42 4.81
CA GLU A 150 20.08 -3.85 5.12
C GLU A 150 20.54 -4.69 3.93
N TYR A 151 20.04 -4.39 2.72
CA TYR A 151 20.21 -5.30 1.59
C TYR A 151 21.03 -4.75 0.43
N VAL A 152 21.21 -3.42 0.33
CA VAL A 152 21.67 -2.82 -0.93
C VAL A 152 23.14 -2.48 -0.96
N GLY A 153 23.79 -2.22 0.15
CA GLY A 153 25.16 -1.75 0.10
C GLY A 153 25.40 -0.61 -0.91
N THR A 154 25.36 -0.86 -2.21
CA THR A 154 25.50 0.17 -3.25
C THR A 154 24.64 -0.06 -4.51
N LYS A 155 23.78 -1.08 -4.58
CA LYS A 155 23.29 -1.53 -5.90
C LYS A 155 21.78 -1.65 -6.12
N SER A 156 20.85 -1.20 -5.30
CA SER A 156 19.46 -1.40 -5.66
C SER A 156 18.51 -0.21 -5.49
N VAL A 157 17.47 -0.22 -6.28
CA VAL A 157 16.44 0.81 -6.28
C VAL A 157 15.08 0.13 -6.18
N LEU A 158 14.37 0.37 -5.09
CA LEU A 158 12.94 0.10 -5.03
C LEU A 158 12.21 1.21 -5.79
N LYS A 159 11.44 0.85 -6.82
CA LYS A 159 10.54 1.79 -7.48
C LYS A 159 9.15 1.69 -6.87
N TYR A 160 8.63 2.82 -6.45
CA TYR A 160 7.23 2.98 -6.09
C TYR A 160 6.52 3.70 -7.24
N ASP A 161 5.53 3.05 -7.82
CA ASP A 161 4.61 3.71 -8.73
C ASP A 161 3.42 4.20 -7.90
N LEU A 162 3.41 5.48 -7.65
CA LEU A 162 2.33 6.18 -6.96
C LEU A 162 1.21 6.45 -7.96
N GLY A 163 0.68 5.44 -8.64
CA GLY A 163 -0.32 5.55 -9.70
C GLY A 163 -1.11 6.85 -9.68
N ASP A 164 -1.38 7.39 -10.82
CA ASP A 164 -2.05 8.65 -11.22
C ASP A 164 -2.64 9.48 -10.06
N ILE A 165 -1.77 10.15 -9.29
CA ILE A 165 -2.16 11.14 -8.32
C ILE A 165 -2.08 12.49 -9.04
N GLU A 166 -3.23 13.09 -9.28
CA GLU A 166 -3.34 14.49 -9.65
C GLU A 166 -2.65 15.38 -8.60
N GLY A 167 -1.34 15.63 -8.79
CA GLY A 167 -0.60 16.51 -7.92
C GLY A 167 0.86 16.59 -8.31
N LYS A 168 1.24 17.68 -8.99
CA LYS A 168 2.60 17.95 -9.49
C LYS A 168 3.71 17.95 -8.43
N GLU A 169 3.37 17.99 -7.15
CA GLU A 169 4.34 18.04 -6.04
C GLU A 169 5.08 16.71 -5.81
N TYR A 170 4.45 15.57 -6.09
CA TYR A 170 5.07 14.25 -5.88
C TYR A 170 6.14 13.90 -6.92
N ILE A 171 6.03 14.45 -8.13
CA ILE A 171 7.06 14.30 -9.18
C ILE A 171 8.33 15.05 -8.79
N GLU A 172 8.23 16.17 -8.07
CA GLU A 172 9.38 16.90 -7.57
C GLU A 172 10.09 16.18 -6.44
N ILE A 173 9.35 15.53 -5.55
CA ILE A 173 9.92 14.70 -4.48
C ILE A 173 10.64 13.49 -5.07
N ALA A 174 10.06 12.81 -6.05
CA ALA A 174 10.72 11.70 -6.76
C ALA A 174 11.99 12.16 -7.51
N LYS A 175 11.99 13.34 -8.14
CA LYS A 175 13.16 13.95 -8.79
C LYS A 175 14.24 14.35 -7.79
N LEU A 176 13.89 14.84 -6.61
CA LEU A 176 14.85 15.12 -5.55
C LEU A 176 15.57 13.88 -5.05
N PHE A 177 14.87 12.74 -4.97
CA PHE A 177 15.49 11.46 -4.61
C PHE A 177 16.42 10.94 -5.71
N THR A 178 16.04 11.05 -6.98
CA THR A 178 16.87 10.63 -8.11
C THR A 178 18.15 11.49 -8.19
N ASN A 179 18.03 12.79 -8.04
CA ASN A 179 19.17 13.72 -8.08
C ASN A 179 20.14 13.54 -6.89
N LYS A 180 19.62 13.16 -5.71
CA LYS A 180 20.47 12.92 -4.54
C LYS A 180 21.20 11.58 -4.62
N SER A 181 20.60 10.58 -5.25
CA SER A 181 21.23 9.30 -5.57
C SER A 181 22.39 9.47 -6.56
N ASP A 182 22.21 10.29 -7.61
CA ASP A 182 23.25 10.57 -8.60
C ASP A 182 24.42 11.41 -8.06
N GLN A 183 24.18 12.21 -7.00
CA GLN A 183 25.24 12.96 -6.31
C GLN A 183 26.08 12.10 -5.36
N MET A 184 25.58 10.94 -4.92
CA MET A 184 26.35 10.00 -4.09
C MET A 184 27.20 9.02 -4.93
N LEU A 185 27.02 9.00 -6.27
CA LEU A 185 27.72 8.13 -7.21
C LEU A 185 28.89 8.85 -7.93
N ARG A 186 29.21 10.08 -7.53
CA ARG A 186 30.42 10.83 -7.95
C ARG A 186 31.36 11.05 -6.79
#